data_3969c77cd3ba752f9b47563a383b1ddb
#
_entry.id   3969c77cd3ba752f9b47563a383b1ddb
#
_cell.length_a   1.000
_cell.length_b   1.000
_cell.length_c   1.000
_cell.angle_alpha   90.00
_cell.angle_beta   90.00
_cell.angle_gamma   90.00
#
_symmetry.space_group_name_H-M   'P 1'
#
loop_
_entity.id
_entity.type
_entity.pdbx_description
1 polymer ?
#
loop_
_entity_poly.entity_id
_entity_poly.type
_entity_poly.pdbx_seq_one_letter_code
_entity_poly.pdbx_strand_id
1 'polypeptide(L)'
;EHDVLLAGFPCQPCSIAGVSKKKSLGRPTGFEDKTQGTLFFDVARIIKEKQPKVFVLENVKNLKSHDKGNTFKVIWETLTQDLGYTCSYRIIDGQSWVPQHRERIVIVGFKNKIDFSLDDMILPPKGEIKLGSILHKTDGTEPRLPQDGDKYFDFENNKVLDKYTLTDNLWAYLQAYAQKHR
;
A
#
# COMPACT_ATOMS: atom_id res chain seq x y z
N GLU A 1 -24.39 1.34 6.00
CA GLU A 1 -24.41 0.50 4.81
C GLU A 1 -23.47 1.12 3.77
N HIS A 2 -22.62 0.33 3.14
CA HIS A 2 -21.73 0.79 2.07
C HIS A 2 -21.56 -0.34 1.04
N ASP A 3 -21.55 0.03 -0.23
CA ASP A 3 -21.43 -0.92 -1.34
C ASP A 3 -19.97 -1.27 -1.65
N VAL A 4 -19.05 -0.37 -1.38
CA VAL A 4 -17.62 -0.51 -1.69
C VAL A 4 -16.79 -0.28 -0.43
N LEU A 5 -15.85 -1.19 -0.16
CA LEU A 5 -14.85 -1.04 0.89
C LEU A 5 -13.46 -0.89 0.28
N LEU A 6 -12.77 0.20 0.60
CA LEU A 6 -11.35 0.40 0.26
C LEU A 6 -10.52 0.32 1.54
N ALA A 7 -9.51 -0.53 1.57
CA ALA A 7 -8.65 -0.66 2.74
C ALA A 7 -7.19 -0.95 2.39
N GLY A 8 -6.29 -0.08 2.89
CA GLY A 8 -4.87 -0.38 3.02
C GLY A 8 -4.58 -0.83 4.45
N PHE A 9 -4.09 -2.03 4.65
CA PHE A 9 -3.74 -2.51 5.98
C PHE A 9 -2.22 -2.72 6.09
N PRO A 10 -1.61 -2.46 7.25
CA PRO A 10 -0.16 -2.65 7.41
C PRO A 10 0.21 -4.12 7.33
N CYS A 11 1.35 -4.41 6.69
CA CYS A 11 1.96 -5.72 6.70
C CYS A 11 2.57 -5.96 8.09
N GLN A 12 1.84 -6.64 8.96
CA GLN A 12 2.36 -7.09 10.27
C GLN A 12 2.71 -8.58 10.19
N PRO A 13 3.96 -8.91 9.83
CA PRO A 13 4.35 -10.27 9.49
C PRO A 13 4.23 -11.26 10.66
N CYS A 14 4.53 -10.83 11.87
CA CYS A 14 4.63 -11.75 13.02
C CYS A 14 3.29 -12.37 13.45
N SER A 15 2.18 -11.69 13.23
CA SER A 15 0.86 -12.14 13.69
C SER A 15 0.15 -13.05 12.70
N ILE A 16 0.34 -12.84 11.39
CA ILE A 16 -0.22 -13.72 10.35
C ILE A 16 0.57 -15.04 10.26
N ALA A 17 1.89 -15.02 10.47
CA ALA A 17 2.70 -16.24 10.56
C ALA A 17 2.24 -17.14 11.71
N GLY A 18 1.79 -16.55 12.83
CA GLY A 18 1.17 -17.29 13.95
C GLY A 18 -0.12 -18.03 13.54
N VAL A 19 -0.92 -17.45 12.64
CA VAL A 19 -2.15 -18.08 12.11
C VAL A 19 -1.82 -19.31 11.27
N SER A 20 -0.85 -19.21 10.37
CA SER A 20 -0.41 -20.35 9.54
C SER A 20 0.03 -21.54 10.42
N LYS A 21 0.76 -21.28 11.50
CA LYS A 21 1.18 -22.31 12.46
C LYS A 21 -0.01 -22.91 13.22
N LYS A 22 -0.99 -22.10 13.62
CA LYS A 22 -2.20 -22.59 14.31
C LYS A 22 -3.03 -23.48 13.38
N LYS A 23 -3.22 -23.06 12.11
CA LYS A 23 -3.99 -23.83 11.10
C LYS A 23 -3.33 -25.20 10.86
N SER A 24 -2.01 -25.28 10.76
CA SER A 24 -1.26 -26.52 10.61
C SER A 24 -1.40 -27.48 11.82
N LEU A 25 -1.76 -26.94 13.00
CA LEU A 25 -1.96 -27.68 14.25
C LEU A 25 -3.44 -28.00 14.52
N GLY A 26 -4.35 -27.73 13.56
CA GLY A 26 -5.81 -27.97 13.71
C GLY A 26 -6.48 -27.09 14.77
N ARG A 27 -5.86 -25.95 15.17
CA ARG A 27 -6.43 -25.03 16.14
C ARG A 27 -7.35 -24.01 15.46
N PRO A 28 -8.35 -23.44 16.17
CA PRO A 28 -9.22 -22.39 15.63
C PRO A 28 -8.40 -21.25 15.06
N THR A 29 -8.77 -20.77 13.88
CA THR A 29 -8.10 -19.68 13.15
C THR A 29 -9.13 -18.74 12.56
N GLY A 30 -8.69 -17.57 12.09
CA GLY A 30 -9.59 -16.60 11.49
C GLY A 30 -10.48 -15.91 12.52
N PHE A 31 -11.77 -15.83 12.25
CA PHE A 31 -12.75 -15.13 13.08
C PHE A 31 -12.98 -15.73 14.47
N GLU A 32 -12.67 -16.99 14.65
CA GLU A 32 -12.89 -17.72 15.91
C GLU A 32 -11.75 -17.50 16.92
N ASP A 33 -10.61 -17.01 16.48
CA ASP A 33 -9.46 -16.77 17.36
C ASP A 33 -9.46 -15.33 17.89
N LYS A 34 -9.95 -15.16 19.09
CA LYS A 34 -10.01 -13.87 19.80
C LYS A 34 -8.62 -13.23 20.09
N THR A 35 -7.54 -13.96 19.89
CA THR A 35 -6.16 -13.48 20.15
C THR A 35 -5.46 -12.92 18.91
N GLN A 36 -6.14 -12.90 17.76
CA GLN A 36 -5.58 -12.42 16.50
C GLN A 36 -5.83 -10.93 16.30
N GLY A 37 -5.05 -10.12 16.97
CA GLY A 37 -5.04 -8.67 16.77
C GLY A 37 -4.27 -8.23 15.52
N THR A 38 -4.58 -8.77 14.33
CA THR A 38 -4.03 -8.24 13.09
C THR A 38 -5.06 -7.40 12.38
N LEU A 39 -4.64 -6.25 11.88
CA LEU A 39 -5.52 -5.34 11.15
C LEU A 39 -6.16 -5.99 9.90
N PHE A 40 -5.54 -7.01 9.31
CA PHE A 40 -6.18 -7.81 8.26
C PHE A 40 -7.47 -8.47 8.76
N PHE A 41 -7.46 -9.09 9.94
CA PHE A 41 -8.66 -9.75 10.49
C PHE A 41 -9.74 -8.75 10.91
N ASP A 42 -9.35 -7.52 11.29
CA ASP A 42 -10.32 -6.44 11.47
C ASP A 42 -10.99 -6.05 10.14
N VAL A 43 -10.23 -5.94 9.06
CA VAL A 43 -10.79 -5.72 7.71
C VAL A 43 -11.70 -6.88 7.32
N ALA A 44 -11.26 -8.13 7.51
CA ALA A 44 -12.07 -9.32 7.22
C ALA A 44 -13.37 -9.36 8.04
N ARG A 45 -13.31 -8.96 9.34
CA ARG A 45 -14.50 -8.81 10.20
C ARG A 45 -15.45 -7.77 9.65
N ILE A 46 -14.95 -6.61 9.21
CA ILE A 46 -15.77 -5.56 8.61
C ILE A 46 -16.44 -6.08 7.34
N ILE A 47 -15.71 -6.79 6.47
CA ILE A 47 -16.26 -7.40 5.25
C ILE A 47 -17.38 -8.38 5.62
N LYS A 48 -17.16 -9.24 6.62
CA LYS A 48 -18.15 -10.21 7.10
C LYS A 48 -19.43 -9.54 7.59
N GLU A 49 -19.31 -8.48 8.40
CA GLU A 49 -20.45 -7.78 9.00
C GLU A 49 -21.20 -6.89 8.00
N LYS A 50 -20.47 -6.20 7.14
CA LYS A 50 -21.05 -5.20 6.24
C LYS A 50 -21.42 -5.75 4.86
N GLN A 51 -20.83 -6.88 4.47
CA GLN A 51 -21.09 -7.55 3.20
C GLN A 51 -21.05 -6.60 1.98
N PRO A 52 -19.99 -5.78 1.81
CA PRO A 52 -19.92 -4.85 0.68
C PRO A 52 -20.01 -5.62 -0.65
N LYS A 53 -20.60 -5.00 -1.68
CA LYS A 53 -20.67 -5.61 -3.03
C LYS A 53 -19.29 -5.83 -3.61
N VAL A 54 -18.37 -4.90 -3.31
CA VAL A 54 -16.99 -4.91 -3.78
C VAL A 54 -16.07 -4.46 -2.66
N PHE A 55 -14.90 -5.06 -2.57
CA PHE A 55 -13.79 -4.48 -1.80
C PHE A 55 -12.53 -4.38 -2.63
N VAL A 56 -11.67 -3.41 -2.29
CA VAL A 56 -10.31 -3.27 -2.82
C VAL A 56 -9.36 -3.17 -1.63
N LEU A 57 -8.44 -4.11 -1.55
CA LEU A 57 -7.39 -4.14 -0.52
C LEU A 57 -6.04 -3.86 -1.13
N GLU A 58 -5.21 -3.09 -0.43
CA GLU A 58 -3.84 -2.79 -0.84
C GLU A 58 -2.84 -3.21 0.22
N ASN A 59 -1.68 -3.69 -0.23
CA ASN A 59 -0.53 -3.97 0.64
C ASN A 59 0.79 -3.91 -0.13
N VAL A 60 1.90 -4.03 0.57
CA VAL A 60 3.22 -4.14 -0.06
C VAL A 60 3.36 -5.43 -0.86
N LYS A 61 4.10 -5.40 -1.98
CA LYS A 61 4.37 -6.56 -2.84
C LYS A 61 4.85 -7.78 -2.05
N ASN A 62 5.69 -7.56 -1.03
CA ASN A 62 6.30 -8.63 -0.25
C ASN A 62 5.29 -9.46 0.56
N LEU A 63 4.04 -9.00 0.71
CA LEU A 63 2.96 -9.79 1.32
C LEU A 63 2.81 -11.16 0.64
N LYS A 64 2.96 -11.20 -0.68
CA LYS A 64 2.80 -12.45 -1.47
C LYS A 64 3.86 -13.50 -1.15
N SER A 65 5.11 -13.06 -0.89
CA SER A 65 6.23 -13.97 -0.60
C SER A 65 6.51 -14.14 0.89
N HIS A 66 5.86 -13.35 1.75
CA HIS A 66 6.08 -13.39 3.19
C HIS A 66 5.77 -14.78 3.76
N ASP A 67 6.65 -15.27 4.65
CA ASP A 67 6.55 -16.60 5.26
C ASP A 67 6.38 -17.71 4.20
N LYS A 68 7.22 -17.69 3.17
CA LYS A 68 7.16 -18.64 2.03
C LYS A 68 5.78 -18.70 1.35
N GLY A 69 5.03 -17.59 1.37
CA GLY A 69 3.69 -17.47 0.78
C GLY A 69 2.53 -17.85 1.72
N ASN A 70 2.82 -18.36 2.93
CA ASN A 70 1.78 -18.79 3.87
C ASN A 70 0.89 -17.62 4.31
N THR A 71 1.46 -16.43 4.50
CA THR A 71 0.69 -15.23 4.85
C THR A 71 -0.35 -14.89 3.81
N PHE A 72 0.04 -14.84 2.55
CA PHE A 72 -0.88 -14.56 1.46
C PHE A 72 -1.92 -15.66 1.29
N LYS A 73 -1.53 -16.92 1.46
CA LYS A 73 -2.46 -18.06 1.41
C LYS A 73 -3.58 -17.93 2.45
N VAL A 74 -3.26 -17.58 3.69
CA VAL A 74 -4.27 -17.35 4.75
C VAL A 74 -5.22 -16.22 4.36
N ILE A 75 -4.69 -15.08 3.89
CA ILE A 75 -5.49 -13.95 3.43
C ILE A 75 -6.44 -14.38 2.31
N TRP A 76 -5.90 -15.07 1.30
CA TRP A 76 -6.65 -15.52 0.14
C TRP A 76 -7.77 -16.50 0.50
N GLU A 77 -7.46 -17.51 1.32
CA GLU A 77 -8.46 -18.49 1.79
C GLU A 77 -9.54 -17.81 2.65
N THR A 78 -9.17 -16.88 3.53
CA THR A 78 -10.15 -16.11 4.30
C THR A 78 -11.12 -15.35 3.40
N LEU A 79 -10.60 -14.64 2.39
CA LEU A 79 -11.44 -13.86 1.48
C LEU A 79 -12.31 -14.72 0.57
N THR A 80 -11.76 -15.81 0.05
CA THR A 80 -12.44 -16.64 -0.97
C THR A 80 -13.26 -17.79 -0.38
N GLN A 81 -12.78 -18.46 0.65
CA GLN A 81 -13.44 -19.63 1.24
C GLN A 81 -14.31 -19.25 2.44
N ASP A 82 -13.75 -18.50 3.41
CA ASP A 82 -14.49 -18.18 4.64
C ASP A 82 -15.54 -17.09 4.39
N LEU A 83 -15.22 -16.07 3.57
CA LEU A 83 -16.11 -14.95 3.25
C LEU A 83 -16.88 -15.13 1.93
N GLY A 84 -16.45 -16.06 1.08
CA GLY A 84 -17.17 -16.46 -0.15
C GLY A 84 -17.09 -15.44 -1.30
N TYR A 85 -16.09 -14.52 -1.31
CA TYR A 85 -15.93 -13.54 -2.38
C TYR A 85 -15.19 -14.12 -3.58
N THR A 86 -15.57 -13.70 -4.77
CA THR A 86 -14.79 -13.94 -6.00
C THR A 86 -13.69 -12.91 -6.08
N CYS A 87 -12.43 -13.33 -5.97
CA CYS A 87 -11.29 -12.44 -5.85
C CYS A 87 -10.33 -12.55 -7.02
N SER A 88 -9.73 -11.42 -7.38
CA SER A 88 -8.56 -11.31 -8.27
C SER A 88 -7.49 -10.46 -7.59
N TYR A 89 -6.21 -10.72 -7.88
CA TYR A 89 -5.12 -9.88 -7.38
C TYR A 89 -4.06 -9.64 -8.45
N ARG A 90 -3.39 -8.49 -8.36
CA ARG A 90 -2.26 -8.15 -9.24
C ARG A 90 -1.23 -7.31 -8.47
N ILE A 91 0.04 -7.47 -8.80
CA ILE A 91 1.09 -6.56 -8.36
C ILE A 91 1.17 -5.42 -9.37
N ILE A 92 0.91 -4.21 -8.89
CA ILE A 92 0.89 -2.99 -9.67
C ILE A 92 2.02 -2.09 -9.21
N ASP A 93 2.74 -1.49 -10.17
CA ASP A 93 3.82 -0.58 -9.91
C ASP A 93 3.36 0.87 -10.20
N GLY A 94 3.51 1.74 -9.22
CA GLY A 94 3.21 3.17 -9.36
C GLY A 94 4.00 3.85 -10.48
N GLN A 95 5.12 3.26 -10.93
CA GLN A 95 5.95 3.79 -12.01
C GLN A 95 5.23 3.96 -13.35
N SER A 96 4.04 3.36 -13.51
CA SER A 96 3.17 3.61 -14.66
C SER A 96 2.48 4.98 -14.63
N TRP A 97 2.41 5.65 -13.45
CA TRP A 97 1.68 6.93 -13.29
C TRP A 97 2.51 8.04 -12.67
N VAL A 98 3.56 7.67 -11.93
CA VAL A 98 4.44 8.62 -11.23
C VAL A 98 5.90 8.18 -11.37
N PRO A 99 6.88 9.09 -11.26
CA PRO A 99 8.30 8.75 -11.38
C PRO A 99 8.83 8.03 -10.12
N GLN A 100 8.05 7.12 -9.56
CA GLN A 100 8.40 6.35 -8.37
C GLN A 100 8.16 4.87 -8.62
N HIS A 101 9.21 4.05 -8.46
CA HIS A 101 9.07 2.60 -8.38
C HIS A 101 8.46 2.22 -7.04
N ARG A 102 7.17 1.85 -7.05
CA ARG A 102 6.39 1.51 -5.85
C ARG A 102 5.43 0.36 -6.14
N GLU A 103 5.91 -0.86 -5.99
CA GLU A 103 5.09 -2.05 -6.22
C GLU A 103 4.16 -2.33 -5.05
N ARG A 104 2.90 -2.54 -5.37
CA ARG A 104 1.83 -2.88 -4.42
C ARG A 104 1.03 -4.07 -4.94
N ILE A 105 0.67 -4.97 -4.03
CA ILE A 105 -0.35 -5.97 -4.33
C ILE A 105 -1.72 -5.32 -4.10
N VAL A 106 -2.55 -5.42 -5.11
CA VAL A 106 -3.96 -5.01 -5.06
C VAL A 106 -4.80 -6.27 -5.14
N ILE A 107 -5.76 -6.42 -4.24
CA ILE A 107 -6.71 -7.53 -4.20
C ILE A 107 -8.11 -6.94 -4.33
N VAL A 108 -8.86 -7.37 -5.33
CA VAL A 108 -10.27 -6.98 -5.52
C VAL A 108 -11.14 -8.20 -5.28
N GLY A 109 -12.20 -8.02 -4.52
CA GLY A 109 -13.18 -9.07 -4.26
C GLY A 109 -14.60 -8.60 -4.54
N PHE A 110 -15.38 -9.44 -5.18
CA PHE A 110 -16.79 -9.23 -5.50
C PHE A 110 -17.65 -10.21 -4.72
N LYS A 111 -18.71 -9.72 -4.11
CA LYS A 111 -19.67 -10.57 -3.37
C LYS A 111 -20.38 -11.56 -4.28
N ASN A 112 -20.74 -11.12 -5.48
CA ASN A 112 -21.34 -11.95 -6.49
C ASN A 112 -20.27 -12.49 -7.44
N LYS A 113 -20.46 -13.69 -7.98
CA LYS A 113 -19.58 -14.25 -9.00
C LYS A 113 -19.65 -13.40 -10.27
N ILE A 114 -18.50 -12.84 -10.66
CA ILE A 114 -18.35 -12.11 -11.93
C ILE A 114 -17.09 -12.60 -12.65
N ASP A 115 -17.10 -12.47 -13.96
CA ASP A 115 -15.92 -12.70 -14.80
C ASP A 115 -15.08 -11.42 -14.85
N PHE A 116 -14.16 -11.30 -13.90
CA PHE A 116 -13.26 -10.15 -13.75
C PHE A 116 -11.86 -10.61 -13.34
N SER A 117 -10.86 -10.13 -14.05
CA SER A 117 -9.47 -10.29 -13.69
C SER A 117 -8.72 -8.94 -13.68
N LEU A 118 -7.95 -8.68 -12.64
CA LEU A 118 -7.03 -7.54 -12.64
C LEU A 118 -5.93 -7.66 -13.70
N ASP A 119 -5.66 -8.88 -14.20
CA ASP A 119 -4.68 -9.08 -15.27
C ASP A 119 -5.15 -8.52 -16.61
N ASP A 120 -6.46 -8.39 -16.84
CA ASP A 120 -7.05 -7.79 -18.03
C ASP A 120 -6.94 -6.26 -18.06
N MET A 121 -6.58 -5.65 -16.93
CA MET A 121 -6.42 -4.20 -16.84
C MET A 121 -5.18 -3.72 -17.61
N ILE A 122 -5.39 -2.86 -18.60
CA ILE A 122 -4.30 -2.22 -19.37
C ILE A 122 -3.65 -1.16 -18.49
N LEU A 123 -2.36 -1.33 -18.21
CA LEU A 123 -1.56 -0.36 -17.46
C LEU A 123 -0.74 0.50 -18.43
N PRO A 124 -0.56 1.81 -18.15
CA PRO A 124 0.38 2.63 -18.90
C PRO A 124 1.80 2.06 -18.84
N PRO A 125 2.64 2.32 -19.85
CA PRO A 125 4.03 1.92 -19.83
C PRO A 125 4.78 2.51 -18.64
N LYS A 126 5.69 1.73 -18.07
CA LYS A 126 6.50 2.17 -16.93
C LYS A 126 7.63 3.10 -17.36
N GLY A 127 7.95 4.07 -16.50
CA GLY A 127 9.15 4.91 -16.65
C GLY A 127 9.05 6.01 -17.70
N GLU A 128 7.90 6.26 -18.28
CA GLU A 128 7.67 7.40 -19.18
C GLU A 128 7.62 8.72 -18.41
N ILE A 129 7.03 8.71 -17.21
CA ILE A 129 6.96 9.89 -16.36
C ILE A 129 8.28 10.06 -15.63
N LYS A 130 8.95 11.19 -15.88
CA LYS A 130 10.25 11.52 -15.28
C LYS A 130 10.09 12.41 -14.05
N LEU A 131 11.05 12.34 -13.14
CA LEU A 131 11.05 13.15 -11.92
C LEU A 131 10.87 14.65 -12.21
N GLY A 132 11.50 15.16 -13.27
CA GLY A 132 11.37 16.57 -13.65
C GLY A 132 9.93 17.03 -13.97
N SER A 133 9.01 16.10 -14.29
CA SER A 133 7.61 16.45 -14.57
C SER A 133 6.78 16.79 -13.32
N ILE A 134 7.28 16.43 -12.14
CA ILE A 134 6.62 16.68 -10.84
C ILE A 134 7.40 17.67 -9.96
N LEU A 135 8.56 18.13 -10.41
CA LEU A 135 9.32 19.16 -9.72
C LEU A 135 8.85 20.54 -10.16
N HIS A 136 8.84 21.45 -9.20
CA HIS A 136 8.62 22.87 -9.52
C HIS A 136 9.72 23.38 -10.46
N LYS A 137 9.31 24.17 -11.43
CA LYS A 137 10.25 24.84 -12.32
C LYS A 137 11.05 25.88 -11.54
N THR A 138 12.32 26.04 -11.90
CA THR A 138 13.21 27.05 -11.30
C THR A 138 13.18 28.40 -12.02
N ASP A 139 12.32 28.54 -13.04
CA ASP A 139 12.19 29.73 -13.89
C ASP A 139 11.23 30.80 -13.34
N GLY A 140 10.62 30.54 -12.17
CA GLY A 140 9.68 31.46 -11.53
C GLY A 140 8.29 31.54 -12.21
N THR A 141 8.00 30.67 -13.18
CA THR A 141 6.72 30.68 -13.90
C THR A 141 5.60 29.95 -13.15
N GLU A 142 5.93 29.18 -12.11
CA GLU A 142 4.94 28.48 -11.33
C GLU A 142 4.24 29.38 -10.31
N PRO A 143 2.91 29.29 -10.20
CA PRO A 143 2.19 30.06 -9.20
C PRO A 143 2.61 29.63 -7.80
N ARG A 144 2.71 30.61 -6.88
CA ARG A 144 2.90 30.37 -5.45
C ARG A 144 1.80 29.44 -4.95
N LEU A 145 2.15 28.36 -4.25
CA LEU A 145 1.17 27.46 -3.64
C LEU A 145 0.42 28.21 -2.54
N PRO A 146 -0.91 28.44 -2.68
CA PRO A 146 -1.64 29.34 -1.81
C PRO A 146 -1.78 28.85 -0.37
N GLN A 147 -1.53 27.59 -0.11
CA GLN A 147 -1.88 26.97 1.17
C GLN A 147 -0.72 26.71 2.10
N ASP A 148 0.52 26.61 1.59
CA ASP A 148 1.65 26.14 2.40
C ASP A 148 2.92 26.99 2.26
N GLY A 149 2.90 28.03 1.43
CA GLY A 149 4.08 28.80 1.12
C GLY A 149 4.79 29.31 2.39
N ASP A 150 4.05 30.03 3.21
CA ASP A 150 4.61 30.68 4.40
C ASP A 150 4.92 29.68 5.52
N LYS A 151 4.40 28.46 5.42
CA LYS A 151 4.65 27.39 6.39
C LYS A 151 6.01 26.71 6.19
N TYR A 152 6.48 26.61 4.95
CA TYR A 152 7.68 25.89 4.59
C TYR A 152 8.80 26.78 4.04
N PHE A 153 8.44 27.91 3.44
CA PHE A 153 9.33 28.79 2.71
C PHE A 153 9.32 30.21 3.27
N ASP A 154 10.50 30.80 3.35
CA ASP A 154 10.70 32.23 3.51
C ASP A 154 10.85 32.83 2.11
N PHE A 155 9.76 33.37 1.58
CA PHE A 155 9.74 33.91 0.22
C PHE A 155 10.46 35.24 0.08
N GLU A 156 10.63 35.98 1.18
CA GLU A 156 11.40 37.25 1.17
C GLU A 156 12.88 36.97 0.95
N ASN A 157 13.40 35.95 1.62
CA ASN A 157 14.80 35.54 1.52
C ASN A 157 15.04 34.39 0.53
N ASN A 158 14.00 33.95 -0.18
CA ASN A 158 14.03 32.86 -1.17
C ASN A 158 14.71 31.57 -0.63
N LYS A 159 14.35 31.16 0.58
CA LYS A 159 14.91 29.98 1.24
C LYS A 159 13.82 29.14 1.94
N VAL A 160 14.13 27.88 2.18
CA VAL A 160 13.33 27.00 3.05
C VAL A 160 13.54 27.45 4.50
N LEU A 161 12.48 27.44 5.32
CA LEU A 161 12.59 27.71 6.75
C LEU A 161 13.54 26.72 7.42
N ASP A 162 14.39 27.21 8.33
CA ASP A 162 15.47 26.44 8.97
C ASP A 162 14.97 25.14 9.63
N LYS A 163 13.76 25.13 10.20
CA LYS A 163 13.16 23.93 10.81
C LYS A 163 12.90 22.77 9.84
N TYR A 164 12.91 23.05 8.53
CA TYR A 164 12.77 22.06 7.46
C TYR A 164 14.07 21.82 6.70
N THR A 165 15.12 22.50 7.09
CA THR A 165 16.46 22.35 6.50
C THR A 165 17.21 21.27 7.26
N LEU A 166 17.83 20.36 6.53
CA LEU A 166 18.67 19.32 7.13
C LEU A 166 19.92 19.97 7.77
N THR A 167 20.33 19.48 8.93
CA THR A 167 21.62 19.86 9.49
C THR A 167 22.75 19.37 8.59
N ASP A 168 23.90 20.06 8.60
CA ASP A 168 25.05 19.68 7.78
C ASP A 168 25.49 18.23 8.02
N ASN A 169 25.44 17.77 9.27
CA ASN A 169 25.77 16.38 9.63
C ASN A 169 24.81 15.37 8.98
N LEU A 170 23.50 15.66 9.00
CA LEU A 170 22.49 14.78 8.39
C LEU A 170 22.61 14.81 6.86
N TRP A 171 22.87 15.95 6.28
CA TRP A 171 23.11 16.09 4.85
C TRP A 171 24.34 15.30 4.39
N ALA A 172 25.47 15.45 5.09
CA ALA A 172 26.68 14.68 4.81
C ALA A 172 26.47 13.16 4.93
N TYR A 173 25.73 12.72 5.96
CA TYR A 173 25.36 11.32 6.12
C TYR A 173 24.53 10.80 4.93
N LEU A 174 23.52 11.56 4.50
CA LEU A 174 22.67 11.15 3.38
C LEU A 174 23.44 11.10 2.06
N GLN A 175 24.37 12.03 1.84
CA GLN A 175 25.25 12.01 0.66
C GLN A 175 26.15 10.77 0.66
N ALA A 176 26.81 10.48 1.78
CA ALA A 176 27.65 9.29 1.91
C ALA A 176 26.86 7.99 1.72
N TYR A 177 25.65 7.92 2.28
CA TYR A 177 24.75 6.79 2.10
C TYR A 177 24.35 6.60 0.63
N ALA A 178 23.98 7.67 -0.07
CA ALA A 178 23.63 7.62 -1.49
C ALA A 178 24.81 7.18 -2.37
N GLN A 179 26.05 7.61 -2.05
CA GLN A 179 27.25 7.18 -2.76
C GLN A 179 27.56 5.69 -2.57
N LYS A 180 27.32 5.16 -1.37
CA LYS A 180 27.55 3.75 -1.04
C LYS A 180 26.57 2.79 -1.75
N HIS A 181 25.39 3.27 -2.11
CA HIS A 181 24.29 2.45 -2.66
C HIS A 181 23.96 2.80 -4.13
N ARG A 182 24.87 3.46 -4.82
CA ARG A 182 24.80 3.73 -6.27
C ARG A 182 25.05 2.49 -7.11
#